data_a1e4e6f75927768188d1c85178e5363a
#
_entry.id   a1e4e6f75927768188d1c85178e5363a
#
_cell.length_a   1.000
_cell.length_b   1.000
_cell.length_c   1.000
_cell.angle_alpha   90.00
_cell.angle_beta   90.00
_cell.angle_gamma   90.00
#
_symmetry.space_group_name_H-M   'P 1'
#
loop_
_entity.id
_entity.type
_entity.pdbx_description
1 polymer ?
#
loop_
_entity_poly.entity_id
_entity_poly.type
_entity_poly.pdbx_seq_one_letter_code
_entity_poly.pdbx_strand_id
1 'polypeptide(L)'
;SAVIKKLASAQLKKERLKKIFTVTAISLATFLMASVLLLVSGIITVNQNGGNNITGSYHALISGIEKEQYQKLSDDVRVDLCGFTASIGSVKSGNDRLNISYCNKDALTLNGLSVSEGKMPEKANEILIEQEYLIRQKINAKIGDTIRLPDPNNGEETSFLITGYLKTGAKGTDRSLYAAMVSEEYFSEMDGWNRFSPKVMLRVNSD
;
A
#
# COMPACT_ATOMS: atom_id res chain seq x y z
N SER A 1 -79.41 3.24 13.19
CA SER A 1 -78.43 2.46 13.88
C SER A 1 -77.37 1.82 12.95
N ALA A 2 -77.70 1.42 11.72
CA ALA A 2 -76.76 0.82 10.76
C ALA A 2 -75.71 1.83 10.21
N VAL A 3 -76.13 3.07 10.00
CA VAL A 3 -75.32 4.17 9.47
C VAL A 3 -74.20 4.55 10.46
N ILE A 4 -74.53 4.60 11.76
CA ILE A 4 -73.48 4.91 12.81
C ILE A 4 -72.43 3.84 12.89
N LYS A 5 -72.83 2.56 12.79
CA LYS A 5 -71.83 1.46 12.77
C LYS A 5 -70.91 1.51 11.54
N LYS A 6 -71.42 1.88 10.38
CA LYS A 6 -70.67 2.01 9.12
C LYS A 6 -69.72 3.20 9.18
N LEU A 7 -70.12 4.33 9.76
CA LEU A 7 -69.25 5.49 9.99
C LEU A 7 -68.08 5.16 11.00
N ALA A 8 -68.41 4.54 12.12
CA ALA A 8 -67.45 4.16 13.14
C ALA A 8 -66.43 3.17 12.61
N SER A 9 -66.89 2.17 11.83
CA SER A 9 -65.94 1.20 11.21
C SER A 9 -65.03 1.85 10.15
N ALA A 10 -65.52 2.79 9.37
CA ALA A 10 -64.73 3.54 8.39
C ALA A 10 -63.71 4.46 9.08
N GLN A 11 -64.09 5.08 10.20
CA GLN A 11 -63.20 5.93 10.96
C GLN A 11 -62.09 5.13 11.65
N LEU A 12 -62.41 3.98 12.25
CA LEU A 12 -61.44 3.04 12.81
C LEU A 12 -60.44 2.50 11.76
N LYS A 13 -60.95 2.19 10.57
CA LYS A 13 -60.10 1.74 9.46
C LYS A 13 -59.13 2.83 9.00
N LYS A 14 -59.60 4.09 8.93
CA LYS A 14 -58.80 5.24 8.56
C LYS A 14 -57.70 5.55 9.61
N GLU A 15 -58.02 5.42 10.90
CA GLU A 15 -57.05 5.59 11.97
C GLU A 15 -56.00 4.47 12.00
N ARG A 16 -56.40 3.23 11.77
CA ARG A 16 -55.47 2.09 11.63
C ARG A 16 -54.49 2.30 10.46
N LEU A 17 -55.01 2.74 9.31
CA LEU A 17 -54.14 3.03 8.16
C LEU A 17 -53.17 4.16 8.43
N LYS A 18 -53.59 5.25 9.12
CA LYS A 18 -52.67 6.32 9.53
C LYS A 18 -51.60 5.81 10.47
N LYS A 19 -51.92 4.99 11.48
CA LYS A 19 -50.95 4.39 12.40
C LYS A 19 -49.94 3.49 11.68
N ILE A 20 -50.45 2.62 10.77
CA ILE A 20 -49.58 1.76 9.97
C ILE A 20 -48.62 2.60 9.11
N PHE A 21 -49.13 3.63 8.44
CA PHE A 21 -48.34 4.51 7.60
C PHE A 21 -47.24 5.24 8.42
N THR A 22 -47.60 5.74 9.59
CA THR A 22 -46.64 6.43 10.47
C THR A 22 -45.55 5.49 10.95
N VAL A 23 -45.92 4.27 11.40
CA VAL A 23 -44.93 3.26 11.84
C VAL A 23 -44.02 2.86 10.70
N THR A 24 -44.58 2.63 9.50
CA THR A 24 -43.79 2.27 8.32
C THR A 24 -42.83 3.39 7.92
N ALA A 25 -43.28 4.65 7.96
CA ALA A 25 -42.45 5.80 7.64
C ALA A 25 -41.27 5.96 8.63
N ILE A 26 -41.55 5.80 9.94
CA ILE A 26 -40.49 5.84 10.98
C ILE A 26 -39.50 4.68 10.81
N SER A 27 -40.02 3.47 10.58
CA SER A 27 -39.19 2.30 10.36
C SER A 27 -38.25 2.44 9.13
N LEU A 28 -38.78 3.00 8.04
CA LEU A 28 -38.01 3.26 6.83
C LEU A 28 -36.91 4.32 7.09
N ALA A 29 -37.28 5.41 7.79
CA ALA A 29 -36.35 6.47 8.10
C ALA A 29 -35.18 5.96 9.01
N THR A 30 -35.52 5.17 10.03
CA THR A 30 -34.49 4.57 10.93
C THR A 30 -33.63 3.56 10.20
N PHE A 31 -34.21 2.76 9.31
CA PHE A 31 -33.46 1.81 8.49
C PHE A 31 -32.49 2.53 7.54
N LEU A 32 -32.93 3.59 6.87
CA LEU A 32 -32.06 4.38 6.00
C LEU A 32 -30.91 5.03 6.78
N MET A 33 -31.22 5.59 7.95
CA MET A 33 -30.19 6.21 8.81
C MET A 33 -29.15 5.19 9.27
N ALA A 34 -29.59 4.01 9.71
CA ALA A 34 -28.69 2.92 10.09
C ALA A 34 -27.84 2.43 8.91
N SER A 35 -28.45 2.30 7.73
CA SER A 35 -27.73 1.89 6.52
C SER A 35 -26.64 2.87 6.11
N VAL A 36 -26.91 4.18 6.19
CA VAL A 36 -25.93 5.23 5.90
C VAL A 36 -24.80 5.18 6.92
N LEU A 37 -25.09 5.02 8.21
CA LEU A 37 -24.04 4.91 9.26
C LEU A 37 -23.16 3.68 9.05
N LEU A 38 -23.72 2.54 8.66
CA LEU A 38 -22.96 1.33 8.36
C LEU A 38 -22.06 1.51 7.13
N LEU A 39 -22.58 2.15 6.07
CA LEU A 39 -21.79 2.45 4.88
C LEU A 39 -20.62 3.40 5.19
N VAL A 40 -20.88 4.47 5.94
CA VAL A 40 -19.84 5.42 6.34
C VAL A 40 -18.78 4.74 7.20
N SER A 41 -19.19 3.93 8.18
CA SER A 41 -18.26 3.17 9.02
C SER A 41 -17.42 2.17 8.19
N GLY A 42 -18.05 1.50 7.23
CA GLY A 42 -17.39 0.60 6.30
C GLY A 42 -16.34 1.31 5.44
N ILE A 43 -16.69 2.48 4.88
CA ILE A 43 -15.77 3.29 4.07
C ILE A 43 -14.58 3.79 4.90
N ILE A 44 -14.81 4.25 6.14
CA ILE A 44 -13.73 4.70 7.03
C ILE A 44 -12.79 3.53 7.35
N THR A 45 -13.32 2.36 7.69
CA THR A 45 -12.51 1.17 8.00
C THR A 45 -11.72 0.70 6.78
N VAL A 46 -12.32 0.69 5.59
CA VAL A 46 -11.63 0.33 4.34
C VAL A 46 -10.53 1.33 4.01
N ASN A 47 -10.79 2.63 4.17
CA ASN A 47 -9.77 3.66 3.94
C ASN A 47 -8.62 3.58 4.95
N GLN A 48 -8.89 3.32 6.22
CA GLN A 48 -7.84 3.14 7.23
C GLN A 48 -7.01 1.88 6.97
N ASN A 49 -7.66 0.75 6.68
CA ASN A 49 -6.98 -0.50 6.38
C ASN A 49 -6.34 -0.50 4.99
N GLY A 50 -6.99 0.11 4.00
CA GLY A 50 -6.45 0.28 2.66
C GLY A 50 -5.29 1.27 2.62
N GLY A 51 -5.38 2.35 3.37
CA GLY A 51 -4.30 3.33 3.54
C GLY A 51 -3.05 2.69 4.13
N ASN A 52 -3.18 1.95 5.21
CA ASN A 52 -2.07 1.25 5.85
C ASN A 52 -1.45 0.16 4.97
N ASN A 53 -2.25 -0.48 4.10
CA ASN A 53 -1.76 -1.52 3.18
C ASN A 53 -1.18 -0.96 1.87
N ILE A 54 -1.58 0.24 1.44
CA ILE A 54 -1.16 0.86 0.19
C ILE A 54 -0.13 1.98 0.43
N THR A 55 -0.27 2.75 1.52
CA THR A 55 0.58 3.90 1.85
C THR A 55 1.61 3.62 2.94
N GLY A 56 1.56 2.45 3.59
CA GLY A 56 2.47 2.10 4.67
C GLY A 56 1.98 2.51 6.07
N SER A 57 2.71 2.04 7.09
CA SER A 57 2.39 2.25 8.51
C SER A 57 3.27 3.32 9.16
N TYR A 58 3.48 4.44 8.47
CA TYR A 58 4.29 5.56 8.98
C TYR A 58 3.43 6.77 9.35
N HIS A 59 3.93 7.57 10.28
CA HIS A 59 3.26 8.78 10.75
C HIS A 59 3.66 10.02 9.95
N ALA A 60 4.87 10.03 9.38
CA ALA A 60 5.38 11.13 8.57
C ALA A 60 6.18 10.62 7.38
N LEU A 61 6.09 11.35 6.26
CA LEU A 61 6.90 11.15 5.06
C LEU A 61 7.62 12.46 4.74
N ILE A 62 8.95 12.41 4.69
CA ILE A 62 9.81 13.56 4.38
C ILE A 62 10.52 13.27 3.06
N SER A 63 10.48 14.22 2.13
CA SER A 63 11.15 14.10 0.84
C SER A 63 12.23 15.18 0.71
N GLY A 64 13.29 14.86 -0.05
CA GLY A 64 14.39 15.82 -0.29
C GLY A 64 15.27 16.04 0.95
N ILE A 65 15.41 15.02 1.78
CA ILE A 65 16.23 15.06 3.00
C ILE A 65 17.71 14.82 2.66
N GLU A 66 18.59 15.53 3.32
CA GLU A 66 20.04 15.34 3.23
C GLU A 66 20.51 14.22 4.16
N LYS A 67 21.70 13.67 3.87
CA LYS A 67 22.26 12.54 4.62
C LYS A 67 22.42 12.84 6.11
N GLU A 68 22.92 14.01 6.45
CA GLU A 68 23.11 14.45 7.84
C GLU A 68 21.77 14.61 8.59
N GLN A 69 20.73 15.06 7.90
CA GLN A 69 19.39 15.17 8.49
C GLN A 69 18.78 13.81 8.72
N TYR A 70 18.96 12.87 7.78
CA TYR A 70 18.52 11.48 7.94
C TYR A 70 19.20 10.82 9.16
N GLN A 71 20.52 10.98 9.31
CA GLN A 71 21.25 10.43 10.46
C GLN A 71 20.71 10.96 11.78
N LYS A 72 20.46 12.27 11.88
CA LYS A 72 19.86 12.88 13.08
C LYS A 72 18.48 12.31 13.41
N LEU A 73 17.66 12.05 12.40
CA LEU A 73 16.34 11.45 12.60
C LEU A 73 16.42 9.98 13.00
N SER A 74 17.35 9.23 12.40
CA SER A 74 17.58 7.83 12.72
C SER A 74 18.09 7.62 14.15
N ASP A 75 18.84 8.58 14.68
CA ASP A 75 19.40 8.53 16.04
C ASP A 75 18.47 9.13 17.12
N ASP A 76 17.32 9.69 16.73
CA ASP A 76 16.37 10.29 17.67
C ASP A 76 15.59 9.21 18.43
N VAL A 77 15.71 9.22 19.76
CA VAL A 77 15.07 8.23 20.65
C VAL A 77 13.54 8.19 20.57
N ARG A 78 12.91 9.24 20.04
CA ARG A 78 11.46 9.32 19.83
C ARG A 78 10.99 8.59 18.58
N VAL A 79 11.93 8.23 17.71
CA VAL A 79 11.65 7.51 16.46
C VAL A 79 11.77 6.03 16.71
N ASP A 80 10.68 5.29 16.48
CA ASP A 80 10.63 3.83 16.56
C ASP A 80 11.23 3.18 15.30
N LEU A 81 10.80 3.65 14.13
CA LEU A 81 11.33 3.22 12.84
C LEU A 81 11.65 4.42 11.95
N CYS A 82 12.82 4.39 11.34
CA CYS A 82 13.29 5.37 10.39
C CYS A 82 13.54 4.71 9.01
N GLY A 83 12.48 4.62 8.21
CA GLY A 83 12.52 4.01 6.89
C GLY A 83 13.12 4.94 5.85
N PHE A 84 14.19 4.50 5.19
CA PHE A 84 14.79 5.21 4.06
C PHE A 84 14.47 4.50 2.76
N THR A 85 14.01 5.22 1.75
CA THR A 85 13.81 4.72 0.39
C THR A 85 14.21 5.74 -0.65
N ALA A 86 14.82 5.25 -1.73
CA ALA A 86 15.14 6.06 -2.91
C ALA A 86 14.76 5.31 -4.17
N SER A 87 14.00 5.94 -5.05
CA SER A 87 13.69 5.39 -6.37
C SER A 87 14.87 5.60 -7.30
N ILE A 88 15.43 4.53 -7.82
CA ILE A 88 16.54 4.55 -8.77
C ILE A 88 16.00 4.74 -10.17
N GLY A 89 14.87 4.09 -10.48
CA GLY A 89 14.21 4.22 -11.75
C GLY A 89 13.29 3.06 -12.07
N SER A 90 12.91 2.93 -13.33
CA SER A 90 12.03 1.84 -13.75
C SER A 90 12.42 1.27 -15.10
N VAL A 91 12.33 -0.05 -15.21
CA VAL A 91 12.49 -0.81 -16.47
C VAL A 91 11.12 -1.12 -17.03
N LYS A 92 10.88 -0.75 -18.28
CA LYS A 92 9.64 -1.05 -19.00
C LYS A 92 9.83 -2.28 -19.87
N SER A 93 8.93 -3.24 -19.75
CA SER A 93 8.90 -4.44 -20.58
C SER A 93 7.46 -4.69 -21.06
N GLY A 94 7.18 -4.34 -22.31
CA GLY A 94 5.82 -4.35 -22.84
C GLY A 94 4.88 -3.42 -22.08
N ASN A 95 3.82 -3.98 -21.50
CA ASN A 95 2.89 -3.25 -20.63
C ASN A 95 3.30 -3.24 -19.17
N ASP A 96 4.32 -4.02 -18.80
CA ASP A 96 4.78 -4.15 -17.43
C ASP A 96 5.94 -3.18 -17.13
N ARG A 97 6.02 -2.76 -15.88
CA ARG A 97 7.08 -1.88 -15.38
C ARG A 97 7.64 -2.46 -14.08
N LEU A 98 8.95 -2.60 -14.04
CA LEU A 98 9.70 -2.97 -12.84
C LEU A 98 10.31 -1.71 -12.23
N ASN A 99 9.84 -1.29 -11.07
CA ASN A 99 10.45 -0.20 -10.33
C ASN A 99 11.62 -0.73 -9.51
N ILE A 100 12.79 -0.12 -9.71
CA ILE A 100 14.01 -0.44 -8.97
C ILE A 100 14.23 0.66 -7.93
N SER A 101 14.38 0.27 -6.69
CA SER A 101 14.59 1.18 -5.55
C SER A 101 15.62 0.62 -4.58
N TYR A 102 16.21 1.49 -3.79
CA TYR A 102 16.88 1.11 -2.56
C TYR A 102 15.94 1.38 -1.38
N CYS A 103 15.85 0.43 -0.45
CA CYS A 103 15.11 0.57 0.79
C CYS A 103 15.90 -0.08 1.93
N ASN A 104 15.98 0.62 3.07
CA ASN A 104 16.48 0.00 4.29
C ASN A 104 15.40 -0.92 4.91
N LYS A 105 15.79 -1.68 5.94
CA LYS A 105 14.91 -2.66 6.59
C LYS A 105 13.64 -2.01 7.18
N ASP A 106 13.77 -0.83 7.76
CA ASP A 106 12.63 -0.11 8.34
C ASP A 106 11.64 0.34 7.27
N ALA A 107 12.16 0.80 6.11
CA ALA A 107 11.30 1.17 4.99
C ALA A 107 10.52 -0.02 4.43
N LEU A 108 11.11 -1.22 4.40
CA LEU A 108 10.39 -2.44 4.04
C LEU A 108 9.19 -2.65 4.97
N THR A 109 9.45 -2.62 6.28
CA THR A 109 8.41 -2.79 7.31
C THR A 109 7.31 -1.74 7.18
N LEU A 110 7.70 -0.47 7.06
CA LEU A 110 6.77 0.65 6.97
C LEU A 110 5.93 0.65 5.69
N ASN A 111 6.47 0.13 4.59
CA ASN A 111 5.75 -0.04 3.33
C ASN A 111 4.94 -1.35 3.23
N GLY A 112 4.93 -2.18 4.27
CA GLY A 112 4.27 -3.48 4.23
C GLY A 112 4.89 -4.45 3.22
N LEU A 113 6.18 -4.26 2.92
CA LEU A 113 6.97 -5.14 2.08
C LEU A 113 7.71 -6.16 2.95
N SER A 114 7.99 -7.32 2.40
CA SER A 114 8.77 -8.35 3.10
C SER A 114 9.57 -9.21 2.12
N VAL A 115 10.63 -9.82 2.62
CA VAL A 115 11.32 -10.88 1.90
C VAL A 115 10.53 -12.16 2.11
N SER A 116 10.02 -12.75 1.02
CA SER A 116 9.25 -14.00 1.09
C SER A 116 10.15 -15.23 1.10
N GLU A 117 11.29 -15.14 0.43
CA GLU A 117 12.30 -16.20 0.34
C GLU A 117 13.68 -15.59 0.07
N GLY A 118 14.74 -16.19 0.58
CA GLY A 118 16.10 -15.70 0.42
C GLY A 118 16.48 -14.61 1.41
N LYS A 119 17.30 -13.65 0.98
CA LYS A 119 17.81 -12.57 1.83
C LYS A 119 17.83 -11.21 1.13
N MET A 120 17.98 -10.14 1.91
CA MET A 120 18.21 -8.78 1.38
C MET A 120 19.52 -8.72 0.59
N PRO A 121 19.57 -7.91 -0.48
CA PRO A 121 20.82 -7.67 -1.22
C PRO A 121 21.81 -6.87 -0.36
N GLU A 122 23.06 -7.32 -0.35
CA GLU A 122 24.16 -6.70 0.39
C GLU A 122 25.18 -6.07 -0.56
N LYS A 123 25.48 -6.76 -1.69
CA LYS A 123 26.49 -6.33 -2.67
C LYS A 123 25.87 -5.55 -3.82
N ALA A 124 26.66 -4.70 -4.47
CA ALA A 124 26.20 -3.87 -5.59
C ALA A 124 25.59 -4.66 -6.77
N ASN A 125 26.03 -5.89 -6.97
CA ASN A 125 25.48 -6.75 -8.03
C ASN A 125 24.33 -7.67 -7.56
N GLU A 126 23.74 -7.43 -6.41
CA GLU A 126 22.66 -8.24 -5.85
C GLU A 126 21.31 -7.52 -5.95
N ILE A 127 20.23 -8.29 -6.14
CA ILE A 127 18.87 -7.78 -6.28
C ILE A 127 17.86 -8.67 -5.57
N LEU A 128 16.90 -8.03 -4.93
CA LEU A 128 15.65 -8.64 -4.45
C LEU A 128 14.55 -8.26 -5.42
N ILE A 129 13.79 -9.23 -5.94
CA ILE A 129 12.82 -8.99 -7.01
C ILE A 129 11.50 -9.70 -6.74
N GLU A 130 10.38 -9.16 -7.20
CA GLU A 130 9.10 -9.87 -7.16
C GLU A 130 9.13 -11.08 -8.10
N GLN A 131 8.81 -12.27 -7.55
CA GLN A 131 8.77 -13.50 -8.32
C GLN A 131 7.74 -13.44 -9.47
N GLU A 132 6.61 -12.76 -9.24
CA GLU A 132 5.57 -12.56 -10.26
C GLU A 132 6.08 -11.84 -11.51
N TYR A 133 7.03 -10.90 -11.35
CA TYR A 133 7.66 -10.24 -12.49
C TYR A 133 8.42 -11.23 -13.37
N LEU A 134 9.24 -12.11 -12.75
CA LEU A 134 9.99 -13.13 -13.50
C LEU A 134 9.05 -14.07 -14.25
N ILE A 135 7.99 -14.53 -13.61
CA ILE A 135 6.97 -15.39 -14.21
C ILE A 135 6.28 -14.67 -15.39
N ARG A 136 5.88 -13.41 -15.20
CA ARG A 136 5.19 -12.61 -16.21
C ARG A 136 6.06 -12.37 -17.45
N GLN A 137 7.33 -12.09 -17.23
CA GLN A 137 8.32 -11.87 -18.29
C GLN A 137 8.88 -13.17 -18.86
N LYS A 138 8.41 -14.34 -18.39
CA LYS A 138 8.91 -15.66 -18.80
C LYS A 138 10.43 -15.83 -18.61
N ILE A 139 10.98 -15.17 -17.60
CA ILE A 139 12.37 -15.28 -17.21
C ILE A 139 12.50 -16.51 -16.30
N ASN A 140 13.17 -17.54 -16.78
CA ASN A 140 13.40 -18.77 -16.03
C ASN A 140 14.65 -18.62 -15.16
N ALA A 141 14.56 -17.77 -14.11
CA ALA A 141 15.63 -17.53 -13.15
C ALA A 141 15.11 -17.72 -11.70
N LYS A 142 15.97 -18.22 -10.83
CA LYS A 142 15.70 -18.51 -9.42
C LYS A 142 16.69 -17.76 -8.53
N ILE A 143 16.50 -17.83 -7.21
CA ILE A 143 17.47 -17.36 -6.22
C ILE A 143 18.80 -18.06 -6.46
N GLY A 144 19.87 -17.26 -6.57
CA GLY A 144 21.21 -17.72 -6.93
C GLY A 144 21.57 -17.59 -8.42
N ASP A 145 20.59 -17.34 -9.28
CA ASP A 145 20.82 -17.09 -10.72
C ASP A 145 21.08 -15.60 -10.98
N THR A 146 21.79 -15.34 -12.07
CA THR A 146 22.06 -13.96 -12.54
C THR A 146 21.05 -13.59 -13.62
N ILE A 147 20.45 -12.41 -13.48
CA ILE A 147 19.58 -11.80 -14.48
C ILE A 147 20.24 -10.53 -15.05
N ARG A 148 19.88 -10.17 -16.28
CA ARG A 148 20.27 -8.91 -16.88
C ARG A 148 19.07 -8.00 -16.95
N LEU A 149 19.24 -6.80 -16.44
CA LEU A 149 18.22 -5.75 -16.48
C LEU A 149 18.86 -4.49 -17.08
N PRO A 150 18.13 -3.76 -17.93
CA PRO A 150 18.61 -2.44 -18.34
C PRO A 150 18.70 -1.51 -17.12
N ASP A 151 19.82 -0.80 -16.99
CA ASP A 151 19.94 0.27 -16.00
C ASP A 151 18.94 1.38 -16.37
N PRO A 152 18.05 1.75 -15.43
CA PRO A 152 17.02 2.75 -15.71
C PRO A 152 17.57 4.15 -16.03
N ASN A 153 18.85 4.41 -15.77
CA ASN A 153 19.47 5.72 -15.96
C ASN A 153 20.19 5.89 -17.28
N ASN A 154 20.84 4.83 -17.77
CA ASN A 154 21.66 4.88 -19.00
C ASN A 154 21.23 3.86 -20.05
N GLY A 155 20.35 2.92 -19.71
CA GLY A 155 19.87 1.86 -20.61
C GLY A 155 20.87 0.74 -20.83
N GLU A 156 22.04 0.76 -20.22
CA GLU A 156 23.02 -0.32 -20.32
C GLU A 156 22.58 -1.56 -19.54
N GLU A 157 22.88 -2.73 -20.07
CA GLU A 157 22.54 -3.98 -19.38
C GLU A 157 23.45 -4.21 -18.16
N THR A 158 22.83 -4.26 -16.99
CA THR A 158 23.49 -4.58 -15.72
C THR A 158 23.09 -5.97 -15.27
N SER A 159 24.08 -6.74 -14.81
CA SER A 159 23.88 -8.10 -14.31
C SER A 159 23.68 -8.10 -12.82
N PHE A 160 22.58 -8.71 -12.34
CA PHE A 160 22.26 -8.83 -10.93
C PHE A 160 22.08 -10.29 -10.53
N LEU A 161 22.64 -10.67 -9.40
CA LEU A 161 22.40 -11.93 -8.71
C LEU A 161 21.11 -11.84 -7.90
N ILE A 162 20.15 -12.70 -8.16
CA ILE A 162 18.91 -12.77 -7.37
C ILE A 162 19.23 -13.35 -5.99
N THR A 163 19.08 -12.55 -4.95
CA THR A 163 19.32 -13.00 -3.56
C THR A 163 18.06 -13.42 -2.83
N GLY A 164 16.89 -13.02 -3.34
CA GLY A 164 15.61 -13.37 -2.74
C GLY A 164 14.42 -12.84 -3.52
N TYR A 165 13.23 -13.18 -3.03
CA TYR A 165 11.98 -12.72 -3.58
C TYR A 165 11.30 -11.71 -2.67
N LEU A 166 10.86 -10.61 -3.28
CA LEU A 166 10.09 -9.56 -2.62
C LEU A 166 8.61 -9.92 -2.65
N LYS A 167 7.96 -9.80 -1.49
CA LYS A 167 6.51 -9.86 -1.35
C LYS A 167 5.97 -8.47 -1.13
N THR A 168 5.09 -8.04 -2.02
CA THR A 168 4.36 -6.78 -1.90
C THR A 168 2.94 -7.05 -1.41
N GLY A 169 2.35 -6.08 -0.71
CA GLY A 169 0.96 -6.17 -0.25
C GLY A 169 -0.08 -6.07 -1.37
N ALA A 170 0.36 -5.71 -2.58
CA ALA A 170 -0.53 -5.53 -3.72
C ALA A 170 -1.02 -6.90 -4.25
N LYS A 171 -2.32 -7.11 -4.19
CA LYS A 171 -2.99 -8.30 -4.73
C LYS A 171 -3.72 -7.95 -6.02
N GLY A 172 -3.58 -8.78 -7.03
CA GLY A 172 -4.36 -8.70 -8.28
C GLY A 172 -3.61 -9.30 -9.45
N THR A 173 -4.37 -10.00 -10.31
CA THR A 173 -3.87 -10.64 -11.54
C THR A 173 -3.63 -9.65 -12.67
N ASP A 174 -4.10 -8.42 -12.55
CA ASP A 174 -4.04 -7.37 -13.57
C ASP A 174 -3.03 -6.26 -13.22
N ARG A 175 -1.93 -6.66 -12.57
CA ARG A 175 -0.84 -5.75 -12.22
C ARG A 175 0.09 -5.55 -13.41
N SER A 176 0.43 -4.30 -13.66
CA SER A 176 1.47 -3.90 -14.61
C SER A 176 2.69 -3.27 -13.91
N LEU A 177 2.66 -3.17 -12.58
CA LEU A 177 3.72 -2.55 -11.78
C LEU A 177 4.30 -3.55 -10.79
N TYR A 178 5.60 -3.76 -10.87
CA TYR A 178 6.38 -4.67 -10.04
C TYR A 178 7.50 -3.92 -9.35
N ALA A 179 8.06 -4.50 -8.30
CA ALA A 179 9.14 -3.90 -7.52
C ALA A 179 10.38 -4.80 -7.48
N ALA A 180 11.53 -4.15 -7.48
CA ALA A 180 12.80 -4.75 -7.16
C ALA A 180 13.60 -3.82 -6.26
N MET A 181 14.49 -4.40 -5.46
CA MET A 181 15.34 -3.65 -4.54
C MET A 181 16.79 -4.04 -4.76
N VAL A 182 17.62 -3.02 -4.77
CA VAL A 182 19.09 -3.15 -4.80
C VAL A 182 19.66 -2.88 -3.42
N SER A 183 20.95 -3.20 -3.26
CA SER A 183 21.69 -3.00 -2.01
C SER A 183 22.00 -1.53 -1.73
N GLU A 184 22.41 -1.26 -0.48
CA GLU A 184 22.97 0.03 -0.10
C GLU A 184 24.30 0.30 -0.82
N GLU A 185 25.10 -0.74 -1.07
CA GLU A 185 26.35 -0.63 -1.81
C GLU A 185 26.10 -0.12 -3.23
N TYR A 186 25.12 -0.70 -3.97
CA TYR A 186 24.74 -0.21 -5.29
C TYR A 186 24.27 1.25 -5.26
N PHE A 187 23.42 1.60 -4.29
CA PHE A 187 22.94 2.97 -4.13
C PHE A 187 24.08 3.96 -3.86
N SER A 188 25.06 3.55 -3.06
CA SER A 188 26.23 4.37 -2.72
C SER A 188 27.18 4.55 -3.90
N GLU A 189 27.44 3.49 -4.68
CA GLU A 189 28.26 3.54 -5.90
C GLU A 189 27.66 4.46 -6.97
N MET A 190 26.34 4.56 -7.00
CA MET A 190 25.60 5.45 -7.92
C MET A 190 25.57 6.90 -7.44
N ASP A 191 26.25 7.27 -6.37
CA ASP A 191 26.12 8.59 -5.70
C ASP A 191 24.66 8.92 -5.38
N GLY A 192 23.99 7.94 -4.81
CA GLY A 192 22.52 7.92 -4.69
C GLY A 192 21.93 9.09 -3.91
N TRP A 193 22.64 9.64 -2.93
CA TRP A 193 22.22 10.82 -2.18
C TRP A 193 22.11 12.09 -3.03
N ASN A 194 22.99 12.25 -4.00
CA ASN A 194 23.04 13.41 -4.88
C ASN A 194 22.16 13.24 -6.12
N ARG A 195 22.03 12.00 -6.61
CA ARG A 195 21.33 11.71 -7.87
C ARG A 195 19.86 11.46 -7.72
N PHE A 196 19.43 10.88 -6.61
CA PHE A 196 18.03 10.50 -6.40
C PHE A 196 17.43 11.34 -5.29
N SER A 197 16.11 11.49 -5.33
CA SER A 197 15.38 12.19 -4.28
C SER A 197 14.93 11.21 -3.21
N PRO A 198 15.71 11.02 -2.13
CA PRO A 198 15.35 10.08 -1.08
C PRO A 198 14.10 10.54 -0.33
N LYS A 199 13.40 9.55 0.21
CA LYS A 199 12.25 9.76 1.10
C LYS A 199 12.52 9.03 2.40
N VAL A 200 12.15 9.66 3.49
CA VAL A 200 12.24 9.10 4.82
C VAL A 200 10.85 8.97 5.41
N MET A 201 10.54 7.78 5.86
CA MET A 201 9.29 7.44 6.54
C MET A 201 9.58 7.28 8.01
N LEU A 202 8.83 7.96 8.86
CA LEU A 202 9.01 7.94 10.31
C LEU A 202 7.81 7.32 10.98
N ARG A 203 8.06 6.41 11.92
CA ARG A 203 7.12 6.00 12.93
C ARG A 203 7.68 6.41 14.29
N VAL A 204 6.92 7.22 15.00
CA VAL A 204 7.29 7.67 16.33
C VAL A 204 6.69 6.73 17.39
N ASN A 205 7.36 6.63 18.54
CA ASN A 205 6.85 5.91 19.69
C ASN A 205 5.50 6.53 20.10
N SER A 206 4.49 5.71 20.30
CA SER A 206 3.25 6.11 20.97
C SER A 206 3.47 5.87 22.45
N ASP A 207 3.57 6.97 23.20
CA ASP A 207 3.50 6.93 24.66
C ASP A 207 2.14 6.39 25.14
#